data_ae32e74742f37ed3155f72e330094de3
#
_entry.id   ae32e74742f37ed3155f72e330094de3
#
_cell.length_a   1.000
_cell.length_b   1.000
_cell.length_c   1.000
_cell.angle_alpha   90.00
_cell.angle_beta   90.00
_cell.angle_gamma   90.00
#
_symmetry.space_group_name_H-M   'P 1'
#
loop_
_entity.id
_entity.type
_entity.pdbx_description
1 polymer ?
#
loop_
_entity_poly.entity_id
_entity_poly.type
_entity_poly.pdbx_seq_one_letter_code
_entity_poly.pdbx_strand_id
1 'polypeptide(L)'
;MDDRVRRYALQVLRAIRDQHPSVRVGTWVDPYTVAFEAGLGYPDGPFYGQAIEYLVEEGAIECAEETTTALGNPIYRIKRRGMEMMEER
;
A
#
# COMPACT_ATOMS: atom_id res chain seq x y z
N MET A 1 12.07 -3.18 -13.61
CA MET A 1 11.67 -2.85 -12.22
C MET A 1 12.62 -3.52 -11.24
N ASP A 2 13.02 -2.80 -10.20
CA ASP A 2 13.87 -3.35 -9.16
C ASP A 2 13.08 -4.35 -8.30
N ASP A 3 13.60 -5.57 -8.15
CA ASP A 3 12.94 -6.60 -7.35
C ASP A 3 12.75 -6.19 -5.88
N ARG A 4 13.62 -5.32 -5.37
CA ARG A 4 13.49 -4.81 -4.00
C ARG A 4 12.26 -3.92 -3.84
N VAL A 5 11.96 -3.10 -4.85
CA VAL A 5 10.76 -2.26 -4.86
C VAL A 5 9.51 -3.12 -4.87
N ARG A 6 9.48 -4.15 -5.74
CA ARG A 6 8.36 -5.08 -5.84
C ARG A 6 8.15 -5.81 -4.52
N ARG A 7 9.22 -6.30 -3.91
CA ARG A 7 9.15 -7.00 -2.62
C ARG A 7 8.62 -6.09 -1.53
N TYR A 8 9.11 -4.86 -1.48
CA TYR A 8 8.65 -3.86 -0.52
C TYR A 8 7.16 -3.55 -0.71
N ALA A 9 6.73 -3.40 -1.96
CA ALA A 9 5.33 -3.15 -2.28
C ALA A 9 4.43 -4.27 -1.75
N LEU A 10 4.82 -5.52 -1.93
CA LEU A 10 4.07 -6.67 -1.40
C LEU A 10 4.07 -6.68 0.13
N GLN A 11 5.17 -6.28 0.76
CA GLN A 11 5.21 -6.16 2.22
C GLN A 11 4.23 -5.10 2.72
N VAL A 12 4.11 -3.98 2.02
CA VAL A 12 3.15 -2.92 2.37
C VAL A 12 1.72 -3.46 2.28
N LEU A 13 1.39 -4.15 1.19
CA LEU A 13 0.05 -4.76 1.04
C LEU A 13 -0.25 -5.75 2.16
N ARG A 14 0.70 -6.62 2.48
CA ARG A 14 0.52 -7.62 3.54
C ARG A 14 0.39 -6.96 4.91
N ALA A 15 1.13 -5.88 5.16
CA ALA A 15 1.00 -5.13 6.40
C ALA A 15 -0.39 -4.52 6.54
N ILE A 16 -0.95 -4.00 5.45
CA ILE A 16 -2.32 -3.49 5.44
C ILE A 16 -3.28 -4.61 5.84
N ARG A 17 -3.14 -5.77 5.24
CA ARG A 17 -4.00 -6.93 5.56
C ARG A 17 -3.87 -7.34 7.02
N ASP A 18 -2.64 -7.40 7.53
CA ASP A 18 -2.38 -7.87 8.89
C ASP A 18 -2.88 -6.89 9.96
N GLN A 19 -2.77 -5.59 9.71
CA GLN A 19 -3.27 -4.58 10.64
C GLN A 19 -4.77 -4.33 10.52
N HIS A 20 -5.32 -4.64 9.36
CA HIS A 20 -6.74 -4.47 9.08
C HIS A 20 -7.32 -5.80 8.58
N PRO A 21 -7.56 -6.78 9.50
CA PRO A 21 -8.00 -8.12 9.08
C PRO A 21 -9.30 -8.14 8.31
N SER A 22 -10.11 -7.09 8.42
CA SER A 22 -11.37 -6.96 7.68
C SER A 22 -11.21 -6.25 6.34
N VAL A 23 -9.97 -5.99 5.90
CA VAL A 23 -9.72 -5.28 4.65
C VAL A 23 -10.27 -6.09 3.47
N ARG A 24 -10.91 -5.38 2.55
CA ARG A 24 -11.55 -5.95 1.36
C ARG A 24 -11.35 -4.99 0.19
N VAL A 25 -11.71 -5.47 -1.00
CA VAL A 25 -11.77 -4.60 -2.18
C VAL A 25 -12.63 -3.37 -1.85
N GLY A 26 -12.09 -2.20 -2.13
CA GLY A 26 -12.76 -0.93 -1.86
C GLY A 26 -12.46 -0.30 -0.50
N THR A 27 -11.73 -0.99 0.37
CA THR A 27 -11.35 -0.44 1.68
C THR A 27 -10.33 0.69 1.51
N TRP A 28 -10.60 1.82 2.17
CA TRP A 28 -9.70 2.98 2.16
C TRP A 28 -8.65 2.83 3.26
N VAL A 29 -7.39 3.03 2.93
CA VAL A 29 -6.28 2.90 3.88
C VAL A 29 -5.24 3.99 3.63
N ASP A 30 -4.44 4.26 4.67
CA ASP A 30 -3.25 5.10 4.58
C ASP A 30 -2.02 4.19 4.63
N PRO A 31 -1.45 3.84 3.47
CA PRO A 31 -0.31 2.92 3.47
C PRO A 31 0.94 3.51 4.10
N TYR A 32 1.07 4.84 4.16
CA TYR A 32 2.19 5.48 4.83
C TYR A 32 2.23 5.13 6.31
N THR A 33 1.11 5.33 7.01
CA THR A 33 1.00 5.02 8.43
C THR A 33 1.15 3.52 8.67
N VAL A 34 0.52 2.69 7.84
CA VAL A 34 0.62 1.24 7.97
C VAL A 34 2.06 0.77 7.84
N ALA A 35 2.79 1.25 6.83
CA ALA A 35 4.19 0.87 6.64
C ALA A 35 5.06 1.28 7.82
N PHE A 36 4.85 2.48 8.34
CA PHE A 36 5.59 2.97 9.49
C PHE A 36 5.32 2.10 10.73
N GLU A 37 4.06 1.84 11.03
CA GLU A 37 3.67 1.03 12.19
C GLU A 37 4.11 -0.42 12.09
N ALA A 38 4.20 -0.95 10.87
CA ALA A 38 4.65 -2.32 10.62
C ALA A 38 6.17 -2.48 10.68
N GLY A 39 6.91 -1.39 10.88
CA GLY A 39 8.36 -1.44 10.97
C GLY A 39 9.05 -1.68 9.63
N LEU A 40 8.43 -1.27 8.54
CA LEU A 40 8.98 -1.43 7.18
C LEU A 40 9.96 -0.32 6.80
N GLY A 41 10.46 0.42 7.77
CA GLY A 41 11.36 1.53 7.57
C GLY A 41 10.61 2.86 7.46
N TYR A 42 11.32 3.89 7.07
CA TYR A 42 10.73 5.22 6.95
C TYR A 42 9.98 5.32 5.63
N PRO A 43 8.65 5.58 5.67
CA PRO A 43 7.86 5.66 4.44
C PRO A 43 8.29 6.78 3.47
N ASP A 44 9.06 7.75 3.92
CA ASP A 44 9.60 8.79 3.06
C ASP A 44 10.93 8.40 2.40
N GLY A 45 11.38 7.15 2.60
CA GLY A 45 12.55 6.64 1.92
C GLY A 45 12.31 6.39 0.44
N PRO A 46 13.37 6.17 -0.34
CA PRO A 46 13.26 6.08 -1.80
C PRO A 46 12.39 4.92 -2.30
N PHE A 47 12.28 3.86 -1.54
CA PHE A 47 11.51 2.69 -1.96
C PHE A 47 10.00 2.86 -1.76
N TYR A 48 9.58 3.66 -0.77
CA TYR A 48 8.16 3.80 -0.50
C TYR A 48 7.41 4.40 -1.69
N GLY A 49 7.90 5.55 -2.19
CA GLY A 49 7.25 6.21 -3.32
C GLY A 49 7.20 5.33 -4.56
N GLN A 50 8.30 4.63 -4.84
CA GLN A 50 8.37 3.73 -5.98
C GLN A 50 7.44 2.55 -5.81
N ALA A 51 7.31 2.03 -4.58
CA ALA A 51 6.41 0.91 -4.28
C ALA A 51 4.95 1.31 -4.47
N ILE A 52 4.55 2.48 -3.98
CA ILE A 52 3.19 2.98 -4.15
C ILE A 52 2.88 3.18 -5.63
N GLU A 53 3.80 3.79 -6.37
CA GLU A 53 3.66 4.00 -7.81
C GLU A 53 3.50 2.66 -8.55
N TYR A 54 4.31 1.67 -8.18
CA TYR A 54 4.20 0.32 -8.73
C TYR A 54 2.81 -0.27 -8.49
N LEU A 55 2.31 -0.16 -7.25
CA LEU A 55 0.99 -0.71 -6.91
C LEU A 55 -0.15 -0.02 -7.66
N VAL A 56 -0.04 1.29 -7.86
CA VAL A 56 -1.03 2.03 -8.66
C VAL A 56 -0.99 1.58 -10.11
N GLU A 57 0.20 1.45 -10.68
CA GLU A 57 0.38 1.02 -12.08
C GLU A 57 -0.13 -0.40 -12.32
N GLU A 58 0.05 -1.28 -11.32
CA GLU A 58 -0.45 -2.66 -11.42
C GLU A 58 -1.96 -2.76 -11.18
N GLY A 59 -2.61 -1.67 -10.81
CA GLY A 59 -4.03 -1.68 -10.51
C GLY A 59 -4.35 -2.32 -9.17
N ALA A 60 -3.36 -2.43 -8.28
CA ALA A 60 -3.54 -3.01 -6.95
C ALA A 60 -4.23 -2.06 -5.98
N ILE A 61 -3.94 -0.77 -6.11
CA ILE A 61 -4.53 0.29 -5.28
C ILE A 61 -4.89 1.48 -6.17
N GLU A 62 -5.76 2.35 -5.65
CA GLU A 62 -6.19 3.56 -6.34
C GLU A 62 -6.20 4.71 -5.35
N CYS A 63 -5.62 5.84 -5.74
CA CYS A 63 -5.54 7.02 -4.89
C CYS A 63 -6.90 7.74 -4.80
N ALA A 64 -7.27 8.16 -3.59
CA ALA A 64 -8.41 9.04 -3.40
C ALA A 64 -7.95 10.48 -3.67
N GLU A 65 -8.37 11.07 -4.77
CA GLU A 65 -7.85 12.34 -5.26
C GLU A 65 -7.96 13.51 -4.29
N GLU A 66 -9.04 13.56 -3.52
CA GLU A 66 -9.33 14.74 -2.68
C GLU A 66 -9.35 14.44 -1.19
N THR A 67 -9.05 13.21 -0.79
CA THR A 67 -9.16 12.80 0.60
C THR A 67 -7.79 12.47 1.17
N THR A 68 -7.47 13.06 2.30
CA THR A 68 -6.24 12.77 3.04
C THR A 68 -6.57 12.50 4.49
N THR A 69 -5.62 11.91 5.21
CA THR A 69 -5.72 11.75 6.66
C THR A 69 -5.50 13.10 7.35
N ALA A 70 -5.75 13.13 8.67
CA ALA A 70 -5.48 14.32 9.47
C ALA A 70 -4.02 14.77 9.41
N LEU A 71 -3.11 13.85 9.09
CA LEU A 71 -1.69 14.17 8.92
C LEU A 71 -1.33 14.63 7.51
N GLY A 72 -2.30 14.69 6.61
CA GLY A 72 -2.08 15.11 5.24
C GLY A 72 -1.61 14.00 4.30
N ASN A 73 -1.59 12.77 4.75
CA ASN A 73 -1.20 11.63 3.91
C ASN A 73 -2.35 11.24 2.99
N PRO A 74 -2.07 10.96 1.70
CA PRO A 74 -3.12 10.48 0.81
C PRO A 74 -3.59 9.08 1.22
N ILE A 75 -4.88 8.82 1.02
CA ILE A 75 -5.43 7.49 1.26
C ILE A 75 -5.65 6.79 -0.08
N TYR A 76 -5.64 5.47 -0.04
CA TYR A 76 -5.77 4.62 -1.22
C TYR A 76 -6.84 3.58 -0.99
N ARG A 77 -7.47 3.17 -2.07
CA ARG A 77 -8.47 2.11 -2.05
C ARG A 77 -7.83 0.81 -2.56
N ILE A 78 -8.02 -0.28 -1.81
CA ILE A 78 -7.55 -1.59 -2.25
C ILE A 78 -8.46 -2.07 -3.37
N LYS A 79 -7.85 -2.55 -4.45
CA LYS A 79 -8.56 -3.10 -5.61
C LYS A 79 -8.40 -4.62 -5.64
N ARG A 80 -9.21 -5.28 -6.48
CA ARG A 80 -9.16 -6.73 -6.59
C ARG A 80 -7.76 -7.23 -6.92
N ARG A 81 -7.06 -6.55 -7.82
CA ARG A 81 -5.69 -6.93 -8.17
C ARG A 81 -4.75 -6.94 -6.97
N GLY A 82 -4.93 -5.99 -6.04
CA GLY A 82 -4.14 -5.95 -4.81
C GLY A 82 -4.37 -7.19 -3.95
N MET A 83 -5.62 -7.61 -3.83
CA MET A 83 -5.95 -8.82 -3.08
C MET A 83 -5.34 -10.06 -3.76
N GLU A 84 -5.42 -10.15 -5.07
CA GLU A 84 -4.81 -11.23 -5.85
C GLU A 84 -3.30 -11.28 -5.66
N MET A 85 -2.63 -10.12 -5.68
CA MET A 85 -1.18 -10.04 -5.50
C MET A 85 -0.74 -10.55 -4.13
N MET A 86 -1.54 -10.32 -3.09
CA MET A 86 -1.24 -10.83 -1.75
C MET A 86 -1.38 -12.36 -1.67
N GLU A 87 -2.23 -12.95 -2.50
CA GLU A 87 -2.44 -14.39 -2.56
C GLU A 87 -1.42 -15.10 -3.43
N GLU A 88 -0.77 -14.38 -4.35
CA GLU A 88 0.30 -14.93 -5.19
C GLU A 88 1.55 -15.22 -4.35
N ARG A 89 2.25 -16.26 -4.72
CA ARG A 89 3.50 -16.66 -4.07
C ARG A 89 4.71 -16.39 -4.96
#